data_018bae8fa7d79bc3ff6a7834a1c0e448
#
_entry.id   018bae8fa7d79bc3ff6a7834a1c0e448
#
_cell.length_a   1.000
_cell.length_b   1.000
_cell.length_c   1.000
_cell.angle_alpha   90.00
_cell.angle_beta   90.00
_cell.angle_gamma   90.00
#
_symmetry.space_group_name_H-M   'P 1'
#
loop_
_entity.id
_entity.type
_entity.pdbx_description
1 polymer ?
#
loop_
_entity_poly.entity_id
_entity_poly.type
_entity_poly.pdbx_seq_one_letter_code
_entity_poly.pdbx_strand_id
1 'polypeptide(L)'
;MRGEAGDQTDQESRSICHRAAPNVTVMDITIHSSFLPHDDPEESLAFYRDILGFEVRLDVGGGTMRWITLGPPNQPDTSIVLYPPDATPGLTDDERHLIHEMMAKGTYASITLATADLNGVFERLKDSGAEVVQEPTEQPYGIRDCAFRDPAGNLVRIQELR
;
A
#
# COMPACT_ATOMS: atom_id res chain seq x y z
N MET A 1 29.72 -66.57 11.81
CA MET A 1 30.20 -65.69 12.86
C MET A 1 29.88 -64.26 12.46
N ARG A 2 29.06 -63.61 13.31
CA ARG A 2 28.88 -62.14 13.52
C ARG A 2 28.77 -61.31 12.21
N GLY A 3 27.70 -60.64 11.82
CA GLY A 3 26.71 -59.92 12.60
C GLY A 3 27.16 -58.49 12.82
N GLU A 4 26.81 -57.57 11.87
CA GLU A 4 26.86 -56.15 12.14
C GLU A 4 25.59 -55.49 11.61
N ALA A 5 24.89 -54.89 12.56
CA ALA A 5 23.68 -54.15 12.35
C ALA A 5 23.98 -52.77 11.75
N GLY A 6 23.36 -52.44 10.64
CA GLY A 6 23.36 -51.07 10.12
C GLY A 6 22.31 -50.23 10.84
N ASP A 7 22.79 -49.18 11.43
CA ASP A 7 21.98 -48.09 12.02
C ASP A 7 21.27 -47.30 10.91
N GLN A 8 19.95 -47.44 10.84
CA GLN A 8 19.09 -46.55 10.06
C GLN A 8 18.62 -45.42 10.97
N THR A 9 19.28 -44.28 10.88
CA THR A 9 18.77 -43.04 11.42
C THR A 9 17.61 -42.54 10.56
N ASP A 10 16.41 -42.73 11.07
CA ASP A 10 15.19 -42.14 10.58
C ASP A 10 15.27 -40.60 10.64
N GLN A 11 15.41 -40.01 9.49
CA GLN A 11 15.25 -38.56 9.31
C GLN A 11 13.75 -38.28 9.11
N GLU A 12 13.03 -38.17 10.22
CA GLU A 12 11.65 -37.70 10.22
C GLU A 12 11.60 -36.25 9.69
N SER A 13 11.32 -36.16 8.41
CA SER A 13 10.89 -34.93 7.76
C SER A 13 9.55 -34.50 8.37
N ARG A 14 9.57 -33.55 9.30
CA ARG A 14 8.37 -32.93 9.85
C ARG A 14 7.71 -32.08 8.75
N SER A 15 6.90 -32.70 7.95
CA SER A 15 5.90 -32.06 7.09
C SER A 15 4.91 -31.31 8.01
N ILE A 16 5.04 -30.00 8.06
CA ILE A 16 4.02 -29.15 8.70
C ILE A 16 2.79 -29.20 7.80
N CYS A 17 1.93 -30.17 8.04
CA CYS A 17 0.58 -30.19 7.47
C CYS A 17 -0.15 -28.95 7.97
N HIS A 18 -0.30 -27.95 7.10
CA HIS A 18 -1.31 -26.91 7.29
C HIS A 18 -2.67 -27.60 7.23
N ARG A 19 -3.20 -27.88 8.43
CA ARG A 19 -4.54 -28.43 8.61
C ARG A 19 -5.51 -27.37 8.14
N ALA A 20 -6.04 -27.50 6.95
CA ALA A 20 -7.16 -26.69 6.50
C ALA A 20 -8.30 -26.84 7.50
N ALA A 21 -8.79 -25.72 8.02
CA ALA A 21 -9.97 -25.73 8.90
C ALA A 21 -11.13 -26.38 8.15
N PRO A 22 -11.84 -27.36 8.78
CA PRO A 22 -12.95 -28.03 8.12
C PRO A 22 -14.10 -27.04 7.87
N ASN A 23 -14.57 -26.99 6.62
CA ASN A 23 -15.79 -26.30 6.16
C ASN A 23 -15.77 -24.76 6.06
N VAL A 24 -14.66 -24.14 5.71
CA VAL A 24 -14.70 -22.77 5.18
C VAL A 24 -15.03 -22.84 3.68
N THR A 25 -16.24 -22.47 3.31
CA THR A 25 -16.59 -22.24 1.91
C THR A 25 -15.83 -20.97 1.48
N VAL A 26 -14.86 -21.12 0.58
CA VAL A 26 -14.17 -19.98 0.00
C VAL A 26 -15.14 -19.23 -0.88
N MET A 27 -15.48 -18.00 -0.50
CA MET A 27 -16.28 -17.12 -1.33
C MET A 27 -15.41 -16.56 -2.47
N ASP A 28 -15.99 -16.42 -3.65
CA ASP A 28 -15.38 -15.75 -4.78
C ASP A 28 -15.46 -14.22 -4.56
N ILE A 29 -14.47 -13.68 -3.84
CA ILE A 29 -14.38 -12.25 -3.49
C ILE A 29 -12.94 -11.77 -3.62
N THR A 30 -12.77 -10.57 -4.19
CA THR A 30 -11.47 -9.94 -4.40
C THR A 30 -11.47 -8.51 -3.86
N ILE A 31 -10.28 -7.96 -3.61
CA ILE A 31 -10.14 -6.54 -3.29
C ILE A 31 -10.22 -5.76 -4.60
N HIS A 32 -11.26 -4.96 -4.76
CA HIS A 32 -11.46 -4.13 -5.95
C HIS A 32 -10.79 -2.77 -5.82
N SER A 33 -11.01 -2.08 -4.72
CA SER A 33 -10.42 -0.76 -4.48
C SER A 33 -10.26 -0.45 -3.00
N SER A 34 -9.35 0.48 -2.71
CA SER A 34 -9.18 1.11 -1.41
C SER A 34 -9.18 2.62 -1.60
N PHE A 35 -9.40 3.37 -0.52
CA PHE A 35 -9.60 4.81 -0.58
C PHE A 35 -8.49 5.55 0.15
N LEU A 36 -7.98 6.63 -0.48
CA LEU A 36 -7.07 7.61 0.14
C LEU A 36 -7.64 9.01 -0.02
N PRO A 37 -7.65 9.83 1.04
CA PRO A 37 -8.11 11.20 0.92
C PRO A 37 -7.14 12.04 0.08
N HIS A 38 -7.67 12.96 -0.70
CA HIS A 38 -6.89 14.04 -1.28
C HIS A 38 -7.28 15.38 -0.64
N ASP A 39 -6.39 16.35 -0.69
CA ASP A 39 -6.65 17.74 -0.34
C ASP A 39 -6.77 18.56 -1.64
N ASP A 40 -5.72 18.54 -2.45
CA ASP A 40 -5.73 19.06 -3.82
C ASP A 40 -5.64 17.88 -4.82
N PRO A 41 -6.68 17.64 -5.65
CA PRO A 41 -6.67 16.52 -6.59
C PRO A 41 -5.59 16.62 -7.67
N GLU A 42 -5.20 17.82 -8.10
CA GLU A 42 -4.15 17.99 -9.12
C GLU A 42 -2.76 17.69 -8.55
N GLU A 43 -2.47 18.10 -7.33
CA GLU A 43 -1.22 17.74 -6.65
C GLU A 43 -1.14 16.23 -6.41
N SER A 44 -2.23 15.60 -6.02
CA SER A 44 -2.30 14.15 -5.86
C SER A 44 -2.11 13.41 -7.19
N LEU A 45 -2.69 13.90 -8.29
CA LEU A 45 -2.45 13.37 -9.63
C LEU A 45 -0.98 13.53 -10.06
N ALA A 46 -0.36 14.65 -9.77
CA ALA A 46 1.07 14.85 -10.05
C ALA A 46 1.91 13.78 -9.34
N PHE A 47 1.59 13.46 -8.11
CA PHE A 47 2.30 12.43 -7.34
C PHE A 47 2.06 11.02 -7.89
N TYR A 48 0.82 10.58 -8.00
CA TYR A 48 0.48 9.20 -8.36
C TYR A 48 0.60 8.92 -9.86
N ARG A 49 0.08 9.80 -10.70
CA ARG A 49 0.11 9.65 -12.15
C ARG A 49 1.45 10.01 -12.75
N ASP A 50 1.96 11.23 -12.46
CA ASP A 50 3.10 11.79 -13.19
C ASP A 50 4.45 11.30 -12.64
N ILE A 51 4.55 11.08 -11.32
CA ILE A 51 5.80 10.60 -10.69
C ILE A 51 5.81 9.08 -10.58
N LEU A 52 4.77 8.46 -9.98
CA LEU A 52 4.71 7.00 -9.80
C LEU A 52 4.28 6.25 -11.07
N GLY A 53 3.67 6.92 -12.04
CA GLY A 53 3.27 6.31 -13.31
C GLY A 53 1.98 5.51 -13.24
N PHE A 54 1.09 5.82 -12.28
CA PHE A 54 -0.22 5.19 -12.19
C PHE A 54 -1.13 5.65 -13.32
N GLU A 55 -2.01 4.78 -13.76
CA GLU A 55 -3.03 5.08 -14.77
C GLU A 55 -4.31 5.55 -14.11
N VAL A 56 -4.88 6.65 -14.60
CA VAL A 56 -6.23 7.09 -14.23
C VAL A 56 -7.24 6.25 -15.00
N ARG A 57 -8.14 5.60 -14.28
CA ARG A 57 -9.16 4.69 -14.82
C ARG A 57 -10.55 5.30 -14.85
N LEU A 58 -10.82 6.18 -13.88
CA LEU A 58 -12.08 6.92 -13.78
C LEU A 58 -11.81 8.23 -13.05
N ASP A 59 -12.47 9.29 -13.49
CA ASP A 59 -12.33 10.62 -12.92
C ASP A 59 -13.70 11.30 -12.94
N VAL A 60 -14.32 11.52 -11.80
CA VAL A 60 -15.67 12.05 -11.65
C VAL A 60 -15.71 13.20 -10.67
N GLY A 61 -16.55 14.18 -10.97
CA GLY A 61 -16.71 15.39 -10.17
C GLY A 61 -15.88 16.55 -10.69
N GLY A 62 -15.65 17.55 -9.87
CA GLY A 62 -14.90 18.75 -10.26
C GLY A 62 -14.43 19.55 -9.06
N GLY A 63 -13.45 20.43 -9.28
CA GLY A 63 -12.81 21.17 -8.20
C GLY A 63 -12.26 20.25 -7.12
N THR A 64 -12.54 20.54 -5.86
CA THR A 64 -12.14 19.70 -4.72
C THR A 64 -13.07 18.50 -4.49
N MET A 65 -14.29 18.53 -5.06
CA MET A 65 -15.27 17.42 -4.98
C MET A 65 -15.09 16.46 -6.15
N ARG A 66 -13.97 15.76 -6.17
CA ARG A 66 -13.52 14.91 -7.26
C ARG A 66 -13.06 13.55 -6.76
N TRP A 67 -13.53 12.49 -7.40
CA TRP A 67 -13.15 11.10 -7.13
C TRP A 67 -12.33 10.57 -8.29
N ILE A 68 -11.10 10.17 -8.02
CA ILE A 68 -10.15 9.74 -9.04
C ILE A 68 -9.75 8.30 -8.75
N THR A 69 -10.17 7.38 -9.60
CA THR A 69 -9.76 5.98 -9.55
C THR A 69 -8.52 5.78 -10.39
N LEU A 70 -7.46 5.27 -9.79
CA LEU A 70 -6.17 5.05 -10.44
C LEU A 70 -5.44 3.84 -9.85
N GLY A 71 -4.39 3.40 -10.52
CA GLY A 71 -3.56 2.31 -10.04
C GLY A 71 -2.39 1.99 -10.96
N PRO A 72 -1.47 1.11 -10.53
CA PRO A 72 -0.36 0.69 -11.35
C PRO A 72 -0.83 -0.02 -12.64
N PRO A 73 -0.20 0.23 -13.81
CA PRO A 73 -0.59 -0.43 -15.06
C PRO A 73 -0.53 -1.97 -15.00
N ASN A 74 0.39 -2.51 -14.22
CA ASN A 74 0.58 -3.95 -14.04
C ASN A 74 -0.37 -4.59 -13.01
N GLN A 75 -1.29 -3.81 -12.43
CA GLN A 75 -2.30 -4.27 -11.47
C GLN A 75 -3.69 -3.75 -11.86
N PRO A 76 -4.25 -4.20 -13.01
CA PRO A 76 -5.46 -3.61 -13.57
C PRO A 76 -6.72 -3.87 -12.75
N ASP A 77 -6.75 -4.94 -11.95
CA ASP A 77 -7.95 -5.39 -11.24
C ASP A 77 -8.13 -4.78 -9.84
N THR A 78 -7.12 -4.02 -9.37
CA THR A 78 -7.15 -3.36 -8.06
C THR A 78 -6.82 -1.89 -8.21
N SER A 79 -7.60 -1.03 -7.59
CA SER A 79 -7.46 0.43 -7.72
C SER A 79 -7.35 1.12 -6.37
N ILE A 80 -6.80 2.33 -6.41
CA ILE A 80 -6.94 3.32 -5.34
C ILE A 80 -7.96 4.35 -5.82
N VAL A 81 -8.84 4.79 -4.93
CA VAL A 81 -9.74 5.92 -5.17
C VAL A 81 -9.27 7.10 -4.32
N LEU A 82 -8.76 8.13 -4.97
CA LEU A 82 -8.51 9.40 -4.31
C LEU A 82 -9.86 10.11 -4.15
N TYR A 83 -10.22 10.47 -2.93
CA TYR A 83 -11.54 11.02 -2.61
C TYR A 83 -11.46 12.29 -1.75
N PRO A 84 -12.45 13.20 -1.86
CA PRO A 84 -12.54 14.35 -0.99
C PRO A 84 -13.09 13.91 0.38
N PRO A 85 -12.33 14.01 1.49
CA PRO A 85 -12.79 13.55 2.80
C PRO A 85 -14.05 14.27 3.30
N ASP A 86 -14.24 15.51 2.89
CA ASP A 86 -15.42 16.32 3.25
C ASP A 86 -16.73 15.77 2.69
N ALA A 87 -16.67 14.93 1.66
CA ALA A 87 -17.86 14.31 1.06
C ALA A 87 -18.40 13.12 1.85
N THR A 88 -17.75 12.71 2.92
CA THR A 88 -18.23 11.61 3.75
C THR A 88 -19.56 11.98 4.42
N PRO A 89 -20.65 11.21 4.17
CA PRO A 89 -21.95 11.54 4.76
C PRO A 89 -21.94 11.47 6.29
N GLY A 90 -22.66 12.39 6.92
CA GLY A 90 -22.86 12.40 8.38
C GLY A 90 -21.78 13.10 9.18
N LEU A 91 -20.74 13.65 8.54
CA LEU A 91 -19.73 14.43 9.24
C LEU A 91 -20.25 15.79 9.67
N THR A 92 -19.96 16.16 10.91
CA THR A 92 -20.09 17.53 11.40
C THR A 92 -18.95 18.42 10.92
N ASP A 93 -19.09 19.73 11.05
CA ASP A 93 -18.02 20.67 10.68
C ASP A 93 -16.77 20.50 11.55
N ASP A 94 -16.93 20.20 12.84
CA ASP A 94 -15.81 19.93 13.75
C ASP A 94 -15.06 18.66 13.37
N GLU A 95 -15.78 17.61 12.96
CA GLU A 95 -15.17 16.36 12.48
C GLU A 95 -14.42 16.56 11.16
N ARG A 96 -14.96 17.34 10.22
CA ARG A 96 -14.23 17.73 8.99
C ARG A 96 -12.94 18.44 9.31
N HIS A 97 -13.02 19.43 10.21
CA HIS A 97 -11.83 20.18 10.64
C HIS A 97 -10.76 19.26 11.25
N LEU A 98 -11.17 18.35 12.13
CA LEU A 98 -10.28 17.38 12.75
C LEU A 98 -9.63 16.43 11.71
N ILE A 99 -10.38 15.96 10.70
CA ILE A 99 -9.84 15.15 9.61
C ILE A 99 -8.74 15.91 8.88
N HIS A 100 -8.97 17.17 8.50
CA HIS A 100 -7.96 17.99 7.83
C HIS A 100 -6.73 18.26 8.71
N GLU A 101 -6.90 18.45 10.01
CA GLU A 101 -5.78 18.55 10.95
C GLU A 101 -4.94 17.25 10.98
N MET A 102 -5.60 16.09 11.03
CA MET A 102 -4.91 14.79 11.03
C MET A 102 -4.22 14.52 9.69
N MET A 103 -4.84 14.91 8.57
CA MET A 103 -4.21 14.81 7.23
C MET A 103 -2.95 15.69 7.17
N ALA A 104 -3.05 16.96 7.56
CA ALA A 104 -1.92 17.88 7.57
C ALA A 104 -0.77 17.40 8.48
N LYS A 105 -1.13 16.78 9.62
CA LYS A 105 -0.18 16.17 10.55
C LYS A 105 0.42 14.87 10.02
N GLY A 106 -0.21 14.24 9.02
CA GLY A 106 0.23 12.99 8.41
C GLY A 106 -0.10 11.74 9.22
N THR A 107 -1.17 11.76 9.98
CA THR A 107 -1.58 10.65 10.87
C THR A 107 -2.95 10.05 10.51
N TYR A 108 -3.55 10.48 9.39
CA TYR A 108 -4.91 10.07 9.03
C TYR A 108 -4.96 8.78 8.20
N ALA A 109 -4.19 8.69 7.11
CA ALA A 109 -4.26 7.54 6.22
C ALA A 109 -2.88 7.10 5.72
N SER A 110 -2.79 5.85 5.29
CA SER A 110 -1.56 5.26 4.76
C SER A 110 -1.85 4.20 3.71
N ILE A 111 -0.85 3.96 2.86
CA ILE A 111 -0.82 2.85 1.92
C ILE A 111 0.58 2.24 1.86
N THR A 112 0.65 0.94 1.61
CA THR A 112 1.91 0.25 1.31
C THR A 112 1.90 -0.21 -0.14
N LEU A 113 2.90 0.25 -0.89
CA LEU A 113 3.18 -0.16 -2.27
C LEU A 113 4.37 -1.12 -2.25
N ALA A 114 4.60 -1.83 -3.36
CA ALA A 114 5.74 -2.73 -3.50
C ALA A 114 6.44 -2.53 -4.84
N THR A 115 7.76 -2.70 -4.87
CA THR A 115 8.58 -2.58 -6.07
C THR A 115 9.76 -3.56 -6.03
N ALA A 116 10.21 -4.00 -7.20
CA ALA A 116 11.46 -4.74 -7.32
C ALA A 116 12.71 -3.83 -7.30
N ASP A 117 12.53 -2.51 -7.50
CA ASP A 117 13.61 -1.51 -7.53
C ASP A 117 13.33 -0.39 -6.52
N LEU A 118 13.55 -0.68 -5.24
CA LEU A 118 13.32 0.28 -4.17
C LEU A 118 14.21 1.52 -4.29
N ASN A 119 15.48 1.34 -4.65
CA ASN A 119 16.42 2.46 -4.75
C ASN A 119 16.04 3.40 -5.89
N GLY A 120 15.71 2.87 -7.07
CA GLY A 120 15.30 3.68 -8.21
C GLY A 120 14.01 4.46 -7.95
N VAL A 121 13.03 3.84 -7.32
CA VAL A 121 11.78 4.51 -6.92
C VAL A 121 12.04 5.58 -5.87
N PHE A 122 12.87 5.29 -4.88
CA PHE A 122 13.24 6.25 -3.83
C PHE A 122 13.89 7.51 -4.41
N GLU A 123 14.92 7.35 -5.26
CA GLU A 123 15.62 8.49 -5.87
C GLU A 123 14.68 9.31 -6.76
N ARG A 124 13.81 8.67 -7.53
CA ARG A 124 12.82 9.36 -8.37
C ARG A 124 11.85 10.22 -7.55
N LEU A 125 11.34 9.70 -6.45
CA LEU A 125 10.44 10.45 -5.55
C LEU A 125 11.18 11.58 -4.85
N LYS A 126 12.38 11.34 -4.37
CA LYS A 126 13.23 12.34 -3.73
C LYS A 126 13.57 13.49 -4.70
N ASP A 127 13.97 13.19 -5.92
CA ASP A 127 14.28 14.17 -6.95
C ASP A 127 13.06 14.99 -7.39
N SER A 128 11.85 14.43 -7.28
CA SER A 128 10.61 15.16 -7.53
C SER A 128 10.24 16.16 -6.42
N GLY A 129 10.95 16.15 -5.31
CA GLY A 129 10.67 17.00 -4.15
C GLY A 129 9.64 16.42 -3.17
N ALA A 130 9.28 15.13 -3.30
CA ALA A 130 8.39 14.47 -2.34
C ALA A 130 9.02 14.44 -0.94
N GLU A 131 8.20 14.62 0.09
CA GLU A 131 8.63 14.61 1.49
C GLU A 131 9.09 13.22 1.90
N VAL A 132 10.39 13.07 2.19
CA VAL A 132 10.97 11.82 2.69
C VAL A 132 10.67 11.68 4.18
N VAL A 133 10.00 10.62 4.57
CA VAL A 133 9.75 10.26 5.97
C VAL A 133 10.81 9.26 6.47
N GLN A 134 11.20 8.31 5.62
CA GLN A 134 12.20 7.30 5.93
C GLN A 134 12.97 6.92 4.66
N GLU A 135 14.29 6.96 4.73
CA GLU A 135 15.16 6.41 3.68
C GLU A 135 15.08 4.88 3.61
N PRO A 136 15.51 4.26 2.49
CA PRO A 136 15.53 2.80 2.38
C PRO A 136 16.26 2.15 3.54
N THR A 137 15.53 1.39 4.34
CA THR A 137 15.99 0.81 5.61
C THR A 137 15.58 -0.65 5.70
N GLU A 138 16.52 -1.51 6.13
CA GLU A 138 16.22 -2.89 6.48
C GLU A 138 15.51 -2.92 7.83
N GLN A 139 14.30 -3.45 7.86
CA GLN A 139 13.52 -3.58 9.09
C GLN A 139 13.92 -4.85 9.87
N PRO A 140 13.77 -4.87 11.21
CA PRO A 140 14.14 -6.04 12.03
C PRO A 140 13.41 -7.34 11.65
N TYR A 141 12.27 -7.22 10.97
CA TYR A 141 11.46 -8.36 10.49
C TYR A 141 11.79 -8.78 9.05
N GLY A 142 12.91 -8.31 8.49
CA GLY A 142 13.46 -8.80 7.24
C GLY A 142 12.85 -8.16 5.97
N ILE A 143 12.13 -7.06 6.10
CA ILE A 143 11.62 -6.27 4.96
C ILE A 143 12.47 -5.02 4.82
N ARG A 144 12.84 -4.67 3.59
CA ARG A 144 13.47 -3.39 3.28
C ARG A 144 12.44 -2.45 2.66
N ASP A 145 12.30 -1.27 3.23
CA ASP A 145 11.31 -0.28 2.80
C ASP A 145 11.79 1.17 2.96
N CYS A 146 11.07 2.08 2.31
CA CYS A 146 11.16 3.52 2.52
C CYS A 146 9.76 4.11 2.70
N ALA A 147 9.67 5.37 3.11
CA ALA A 147 8.40 6.04 3.30
C ALA A 147 8.46 7.52 2.90
N PHE A 148 7.37 7.97 2.29
CA PHE A 148 7.13 9.34 1.86
C PHE A 148 5.78 9.84 2.36
N ARG A 149 5.59 11.15 2.33
CA ARG A 149 4.27 11.78 2.36
C ARG A 149 3.83 12.11 0.94
N ASP A 150 2.58 11.81 0.61
CA ASP A 150 1.96 12.38 -0.57
C ASP A 150 1.49 13.82 -0.32
N PRO A 151 1.01 14.59 -1.32
CA PRO A 151 0.59 15.97 -1.14
C PRO A 151 -0.56 16.18 -0.14
N ALA A 152 -1.38 15.16 0.11
CA ALA A 152 -2.47 15.22 1.09
C ALA A 152 -2.03 14.81 2.51
N GLY A 153 -0.77 14.45 2.70
CA GLY A 153 -0.22 13.99 3.97
C GLY A 153 -0.37 12.50 4.23
N ASN A 154 -0.86 11.70 3.27
CA ASN A 154 -0.91 10.26 3.41
C ASN A 154 0.49 9.67 3.51
N LEU A 155 0.68 8.71 4.41
CA LEU A 155 1.92 7.96 4.49
C LEU A 155 1.96 6.92 3.37
N VAL A 156 2.90 7.08 2.44
CA VAL A 156 3.16 6.14 1.36
C VAL A 156 4.43 5.35 1.70
N ARG A 157 4.25 4.12 2.13
CA ARG A 157 5.34 3.18 2.36
C ARG A 157 5.58 2.37 1.10
N ILE A 158 6.84 2.18 0.75
CA ILE A 158 7.23 1.40 -0.44
C ILE A 158 8.17 0.28 0.01
N GLN A 159 7.73 -0.94 -0.20
CA GLN A 159 8.42 -2.16 0.21
C GLN A 159 9.13 -2.79 -0.99
N GLU A 160 10.35 -3.29 -0.76
CA GLU A 160 11.10 -4.05 -1.75
C GLU A 160 10.54 -5.48 -1.86
N LEU A 161 10.22 -5.90 -3.08
CA LEU A 161 9.90 -7.29 -3.39
C LEU A 161 11.20 -8.12 -3.41
N ARG A 162 11.19 -9.25 -2.70
CA ARG A 162 12.29 -10.25 -2.70
C ARG A 162 11.86 -11.52 -3.41
#